data_08900173efe0bcc24e662de8d82fc53b
#
_entry.id   08900173efe0bcc24e662de8d82fc53b
#
_cell.length_a   1.000
_cell.length_b   1.000
_cell.length_c   1.000
_cell.angle_alpha   90.00
_cell.angle_beta   90.00
_cell.angle_gamma   90.00
#
_symmetry.space_group_name_H-M   'P 1'
#
loop_
_entity.id
_entity.type
_entity.pdbx_description
1 polymer ?
#
loop_
_entity_poly.entity_id
_entity_poly.type
_entity_poly.pdbx_seq_one_letter_code
_entity_poly.pdbx_strand_id
1 'polypeptide(L)'
;GCFRMYITDAEGKEHNIPFAAEGDWIYDIDSFHATTPSQSNIQALEASEVIQIAQKDLYYLYLNILKLDRIFKVVTEEKYVELQNRVFQNISSTAQQRYLSFLKQYPNLANRLPNTQIASYLGITPEFLSMIRKEIASGQ
;
A
#
# COMPACT_ATOMS: atom_id res chain seq x y z
N GLY A 1 -13.94 -2.23 1.09
CA GLY A 1 -13.47 -0.85 1.13
C GLY A 1 -12.03 -0.68 0.68
N CYS A 2 -11.57 0.56 0.61
CA CYS A 2 -10.21 0.90 0.20
C CYS A 2 -9.55 1.82 1.21
N PHE A 3 -8.30 1.51 1.56
CA PHE A 3 -7.49 2.26 2.50
C PHE A 3 -6.16 2.66 1.89
N ARG A 4 -5.60 3.76 2.40
CA ARG A 4 -4.19 4.12 2.21
C ARG A 4 -3.46 4.18 3.53
N MET A 5 -2.18 3.87 3.51
CA MET A 5 -1.25 4.26 4.55
C MET A 5 -0.29 5.32 3.99
N TYR A 6 -0.04 6.37 4.76
CA TYR A 6 0.81 7.48 4.33
C TYR A 6 1.61 8.06 5.49
N ILE A 7 2.72 8.67 5.14
CA ILE A 7 3.51 9.53 6.03
C ILE A 7 3.39 10.98 5.58
N THR A 8 3.58 11.90 6.51
CA THR A 8 3.66 13.33 6.22
C THR A 8 5.11 13.80 6.43
N ASP A 9 5.69 14.44 5.43
CA ASP A 9 7.03 14.99 5.54
C ASP A 9 7.07 16.32 6.32
N ALA A 10 8.27 16.87 6.50
CA ALA A 10 8.48 18.13 7.24
C ALA A 10 7.80 19.35 6.59
N GLU A 11 7.47 19.27 5.30
CA GLU A 11 6.79 20.32 4.55
C GLU A 11 5.25 20.15 4.57
N GLY A 12 4.75 19.11 5.26
CA GLY A 12 3.33 18.80 5.35
C GLY A 12 2.76 18.04 4.15
N LYS A 13 3.60 17.55 3.25
CA LYS A 13 3.19 16.75 2.11
C LYS A 13 3.01 15.29 2.48
N GLU A 14 1.92 14.70 2.01
CA GLU A 14 1.59 13.30 2.23
C GLU A 14 2.19 12.38 1.15
N HIS A 15 2.82 11.31 1.58
CA HIS A 15 3.41 10.29 0.72
C HIS A 15 2.76 8.94 0.98
N ASN A 16 2.06 8.41 -0.01
CA ASN A 16 1.41 7.11 0.10
C ASN A 16 2.44 5.97 0.09
N ILE A 17 2.25 5.03 1.00
CA ILE A 17 3.10 3.84 1.14
C ILE A 17 2.39 2.64 0.50
N PRO A 18 1.52 1.86 1.16
CA PRO A 18 0.66 0.89 0.50
C PRO A 18 -0.78 1.40 0.39
N PHE A 19 -1.51 0.76 -0.50
CA PHE A 19 -2.97 0.69 -0.47
C PHE A 19 -3.40 -0.69 0.02
N ALA A 20 -4.62 -0.77 0.55
CA ALA A 20 -5.27 -2.01 0.91
C ALA A 20 -6.71 -2.01 0.40
N ALA A 21 -7.15 -3.15 -0.09
CA ALA A 21 -8.50 -3.40 -0.57
C ALA A 21 -9.15 -4.55 0.23
N GLU A 22 -10.23 -5.08 -0.28
CA GLU A 22 -10.95 -6.18 0.32
C GLU A 22 -10.07 -7.43 0.50
N GLY A 23 -9.97 -7.91 1.73
CA GLY A 23 -9.16 -9.07 2.10
C GLY A 23 -7.71 -8.76 2.47
N ASP A 24 -7.27 -7.51 2.31
CA ASP A 24 -5.92 -7.10 2.67
C ASP A 24 -5.78 -6.78 4.16
N TRP A 25 -4.55 -6.89 4.62
CA TRP A 25 -4.10 -6.38 5.92
C TRP A 25 -3.41 -5.04 5.75
N ILE A 26 -3.72 -4.09 6.63
CA ILE A 26 -3.04 -2.79 6.68
C ILE A 26 -2.71 -2.43 8.12
N TYR A 27 -1.43 -2.24 8.42
CA TYR A 27 -0.93 -1.85 9.73
C TYR A 27 0.52 -1.38 9.61
N ASP A 28 0.94 -0.53 10.55
CA ASP A 28 2.35 -0.18 10.71
C ASP A 28 3.04 -1.30 11.50
N ILE A 29 3.88 -2.06 10.83
CA ILE A 29 4.49 -3.26 11.38
C ILE A 29 5.40 -2.94 12.58
N ASP A 30 6.18 -1.86 12.51
CA ASP A 30 7.09 -1.45 13.58
C ASP A 30 6.29 -1.01 14.82
N SER A 31 5.35 -0.10 14.65
CA SER A 31 4.46 0.37 15.72
C SER A 31 3.66 -0.79 16.35
N PHE A 32 3.15 -1.70 15.53
CA PHE A 32 2.36 -2.83 16.00
C PHE A 32 3.18 -3.80 16.87
N HIS A 33 4.41 -4.11 16.46
CA HIS A 33 5.28 -5.03 17.21
C HIS A 33 5.96 -4.36 18.41
N ALA A 34 6.43 -3.12 18.25
CA ALA A 34 7.09 -2.39 19.33
C ALA A 34 6.12 -1.78 20.35
N THR A 35 4.82 -1.76 20.06
CA THR A 35 3.79 -1.11 20.89
C THR A 35 4.10 0.39 21.13
N THR A 36 4.62 1.05 20.11
CA THR A 36 4.95 2.48 20.10
C THR A 36 4.00 3.25 19.19
N PRO A 37 3.84 4.57 19.34
CA PRO A 37 3.06 5.38 18.41
C PRO A 37 3.58 5.27 16.99
N SER A 38 2.68 5.09 16.03
CA SER A 38 3.01 5.04 14.61
C SER A 38 3.38 6.42 14.07
N GLN A 39 4.35 6.46 13.16
CA GLN A 39 4.65 7.64 12.34
C GLN A 39 3.79 7.69 11.06
N SER A 40 3.11 6.58 10.76
CA SER A 40 2.23 6.46 9.62
C SER A 40 0.78 6.70 10.01
N ASN A 41 -0.02 7.17 9.05
CA ASN A 41 -1.46 7.33 9.17
C ASN A 41 -2.16 6.32 8.28
N ILE A 42 -3.30 5.79 8.73
CA ILE A 42 -4.18 4.94 7.93
C ILE A 42 -5.50 5.67 7.72
N GLN A 43 -5.94 5.77 6.47
CA GLN A 43 -7.16 6.49 6.09
C GLN A 43 -8.01 5.63 5.15
N ALA A 44 -9.31 5.52 5.46
CA ALA A 44 -10.30 5.01 4.52
C ALA A 44 -10.52 6.04 3.40
N LEU A 45 -10.46 5.59 2.15
CA LEU A 45 -10.71 6.43 0.97
C LEU A 45 -12.15 6.37 0.48
N GLU A 46 -12.92 5.43 1.01
CA GLU A 46 -14.34 5.24 0.74
C GLU A 46 -15.03 4.63 1.97
N ALA A 47 -16.36 4.53 1.97
CA ALA A 47 -17.11 3.84 3.00
C ALA A 47 -16.65 2.38 3.10
N SER A 48 -16.24 1.96 4.29
CA SER A 48 -15.54 0.69 4.50
C SER A 48 -15.94 0.03 5.81
N GLU A 49 -15.92 -1.29 5.81
CA GLU A 49 -16.00 -2.11 7.02
C GLU A 49 -14.66 -2.79 7.27
N VAL A 50 -14.23 -2.87 8.52
CA VAL A 50 -12.95 -3.47 8.91
C VAL A 50 -13.13 -4.45 10.07
N ILE A 51 -12.29 -5.49 10.07
CA ILE A 51 -12.06 -6.32 11.25
C ILE A 51 -10.75 -5.84 11.87
N GLN A 52 -10.79 -5.52 13.16
CA GLN A 52 -9.62 -5.07 13.89
C GLN A 52 -9.23 -6.11 14.94
N ILE A 53 -7.92 -6.35 15.07
CA ILE A 53 -7.38 -7.24 16.09
C ILE A 53 -6.26 -6.55 16.86
N ALA A 54 -6.24 -6.68 18.18
CA ALA A 54 -5.15 -6.20 19.00
C ALA A 54 -3.93 -7.15 18.93
N GLN A 55 -2.73 -6.61 19.11
CA GLN A 55 -1.49 -7.40 19.08
C GLN A 55 -1.53 -8.63 19.97
N LYS A 56 -1.94 -8.46 21.24
CA LYS A 56 -2.05 -9.55 22.22
C LYS A 56 -2.95 -10.68 21.75
N ASP A 57 -4.06 -10.35 21.08
CA ASP A 57 -5.05 -11.31 20.63
C ASP A 57 -4.55 -12.04 19.38
N LEU A 58 -3.84 -11.32 18.48
CA LEU A 58 -3.18 -11.94 17.33
C LEU A 58 -2.09 -12.92 17.78
N TYR A 59 -1.27 -12.56 18.76
CA TYR A 59 -0.24 -13.46 19.29
C TYR A 59 -0.83 -14.69 20.00
N TYR A 60 -1.94 -14.50 20.72
CA TYR A 60 -2.68 -15.62 21.27
C TYR A 60 -3.14 -16.58 20.16
N LEU A 61 -3.64 -16.05 19.05
CA LEU A 61 -4.07 -16.89 17.92
C LEU A 61 -2.88 -17.61 17.25
N TYR A 62 -1.72 -16.98 17.12
CA TYR A 62 -0.51 -17.64 16.57
C TYR A 62 -0.09 -18.85 17.42
N LEU A 63 -0.15 -18.73 18.73
CA LEU A 63 0.22 -19.81 19.64
C LEU A 63 -0.78 -20.97 19.64
N ASN A 64 -2.05 -20.71 19.35
CA ASN A 64 -3.12 -21.70 19.46
C ASN A 64 -3.60 -22.25 18.11
N ILE A 65 -3.28 -21.58 16.99
CA ILE A 65 -3.72 -21.95 15.65
C ILE A 65 -2.52 -21.99 14.69
N LEU A 66 -1.84 -23.15 14.62
CA LEU A 66 -0.64 -23.32 13.76
C LEU A 66 -0.85 -22.96 12.29
N LYS A 67 -2.05 -23.14 11.76
CA LYS A 67 -2.38 -22.75 10.39
C LYS A 67 -2.34 -21.24 10.20
N LEU A 68 -2.76 -20.48 11.22
CA LEU A 68 -2.77 -19.01 11.17
C LEU A 68 -1.35 -18.45 11.14
N ASP A 69 -0.45 -18.98 11.96
CA ASP A 69 0.96 -18.61 11.97
C ASP A 69 1.59 -18.78 10.59
N ARG A 70 1.36 -19.93 9.95
CA ARG A 70 1.85 -20.19 8.58
C ARG A 70 1.27 -19.23 7.54
N ILE A 71 -0.01 -18.91 7.62
CA ILE A 71 -0.68 -17.97 6.70
C ILE A 71 -0.07 -16.59 6.85
N PHE A 72 0.09 -16.10 8.08
CA PHE A 72 0.68 -14.77 8.31
C PHE A 72 2.15 -14.69 7.90
N LYS A 73 2.91 -15.79 8.05
CA LYS A 73 4.26 -15.87 7.51
C LYS A 73 4.27 -15.64 6.00
N VAL A 74 3.43 -16.34 5.24
CA VAL A 74 3.32 -16.19 3.78
C VAL A 74 2.90 -14.77 3.42
N VAL A 75 1.86 -14.23 4.07
CA VAL A 75 1.40 -12.85 3.84
C VAL A 75 2.51 -11.84 4.09
N THR A 76 3.28 -12.01 5.15
CA THR A 76 4.39 -11.10 5.48
C THR A 76 5.52 -11.21 4.45
N GLU A 77 5.87 -12.42 4.01
CA GLU A 77 6.87 -12.64 2.95
C GLU A 77 6.43 -12.00 1.63
N GLU A 78 5.17 -12.13 1.24
CA GLU A 78 4.62 -11.47 0.05
C GLU A 78 4.69 -9.94 0.16
N LYS A 79 4.34 -9.36 1.30
CA LYS A 79 4.44 -7.90 1.53
C LYS A 79 5.89 -7.42 1.53
N TYR A 80 6.83 -8.21 2.04
CA TYR A 80 8.25 -7.92 1.95
C TYR A 80 8.73 -7.89 0.50
N VAL A 81 8.34 -8.88 -0.33
CA VAL A 81 8.68 -8.91 -1.75
C VAL A 81 8.07 -7.71 -2.50
N GLU A 82 6.81 -7.33 -2.21
CA GLU A 82 6.20 -6.13 -2.77
C GLU A 82 7.02 -4.87 -2.46
N LEU A 83 7.42 -4.70 -1.19
CA LEU A 83 8.23 -3.56 -0.76
C LEU A 83 9.59 -3.55 -1.46
N GLN A 84 10.27 -4.70 -1.53
CA GLN A 84 11.55 -4.85 -2.21
C GLN A 84 11.44 -4.49 -3.69
N ASN A 85 10.42 -4.97 -4.38
CA ASN A 85 10.16 -4.65 -5.78
C ASN A 85 9.91 -3.15 -5.97
N ARG A 86 9.18 -2.51 -5.05
CA ARG A 86 8.95 -1.06 -5.08
C ARG A 86 10.25 -0.28 -4.92
N VAL A 87 11.14 -0.69 -4.02
CA VAL A 87 12.46 -0.07 -3.86
C VAL A 87 13.27 -0.20 -5.16
N PHE A 88 13.32 -1.37 -5.78
CA PHE A 88 14.00 -1.57 -7.06
C PHE A 88 13.41 -0.71 -8.17
N GLN A 89 12.09 -0.64 -8.27
CA GLN A 89 11.41 0.19 -9.28
C GLN A 89 11.70 1.69 -9.09
N ASN A 90 11.77 2.17 -7.85
CA ASN A 90 12.10 3.56 -7.57
C ASN A 90 13.54 3.93 -8.01
N ILE A 91 14.45 2.95 -7.99
CA ILE A 91 15.86 3.14 -8.38
C ILE A 91 16.05 2.98 -9.90
N SER A 92 15.38 2.01 -10.54
CA SER A 92 15.73 1.54 -11.88
C SER A 92 14.64 1.71 -12.95
N SER A 93 13.43 2.14 -12.58
CA SER A 93 12.30 2.18 -13.52
C SER A 93 11.86 3.60 -13.84
N THR A 94 11.39 3.80 -15.07
CA THR A 94 10.72 5.04 -15.48
C THR A 94 9.37 5.20 -14.76
N ALA A 95 8.83 6.41 -14.73
CA ALA A 95 7.49 6.66 -14.16
C ALA A 95 6.39 5.85 -14.87
N GLN A 96 6.49 5.70 -16.19
CA GLN A 96 5.56 4.87 -16.97
C GLN A 96 5.63 3.40 -16.56
N GLN A 97 6.83 2.84 -16.40
CA GLN A 97 7.02 1.47 -15.93
C GLN A 97 6.48 1.26 -14.52
N ARG A 98 6.71 2.21 -13.60
CA ARG A 98 6.13 2.17 -12.24
C ARG A 98 4.60 2.21 -12.28
N TYR A 99 4.01 3.03 -13.16
CA TYR A 99 2.56 3.07 -13.32
C TYR A 99 2.00 1.76 -13.87
N LEU A 100 2.63 1.14 -14.87
CA LEU A 100 2.22 -0.17 -15.38
C LEU A 100 2.32 -1.27 -14.30
N SER A 101 3.36 -1.24 -13.48
CA SER A 101 3.51 -2.14 -12.34
C SER A 101 2.40 -1.92 -11.29
N PHE A 102 2.04 -0.66 -11.02
CA PHE A 102 0.92 -0.32 -10.16
C PHE A 102 -0.41 -0.90 -10.67
N LEU A 103 -0.70 -0.77 -11.98
CA LEU A 103 -1.91 -1.34 -12.58
C LEU A 103 -1.96 -2.86 -12.46
N LYS A 104 -0.81 -3.52 -12.57
CA LYS A 104 -0.69 -4.97 -12.40
C LYS A 104 -0.88 -5.41 -10.96
N GLN A 105 -0.34 -4.65 -10.01
CA GLN A 105 -0.41 -4.95 -8.58
C GLN A 105 -1.81 -4.65 -8.01
N TYR A 106 -2.45 -3.57 -8.45
CA TYR A 106 -3.73 -3.08 -7.96
C TYR A 106 -4.77 -2.92 -9.07
N PRO A 107 -5.14 -4.01 -9.80
CA PRO A 107 -6.00 -3.90 -10.97
C PRO A 107 -7.38 -3.31 -10.66
N ASN A 108 -7.91 -3.60 -9.47
CA ASN A 108 -9.22 -3.12 -9.04
C ASN A 108 -9.18 -1.70 -8.43
N LEU A 109 -8.02 -1.22 -8.01
CA LEU A 109 -7.86 0.09 -7.35
C LEU A 109 -7.62 1.22 -8.33
N ALA A 110 -7.04 0.95 -9.49
CA ALA A 110 -6.66 1.98 -10.46
C ALA A 110 -7.82 2.89 -10.90
N ASN A 111 -9.05 2.36 -10.90
CA ASN A 111 -10.27 3.10 -11.24
C ASN A 111 -11.03 3.64 -10.01
N ARG A 112 -10.67 3.20 -8.80
CA ARG A 112 -11.28 3.65 -7.53
C ARG A 112 -10.52 4.80 -6.89
N LEU A 113 -9.22 4.93 -7.22
CA LEU A 113 -8.35 5.93 -6.63
C LEU A 113 -8.28 7.21 -7.48
N PRO A 114 -8.37 8.40 -6.85
CA PRO A 114 -8.04 9.66 -7.51
C PRO A 114 -6.60 9.68 -8.05
N ASN A 115 -6.37 10.39 -9.15
CA ASN A 115 -5.03 10.55 -9.72
C ASN A 115 -4.00 11.09 -8.72
N THR A 116 -4.42 11.97 -7.81
CA THR A 116 -3.57 12.52 -6.75
C THR A 116 -3.01 11.43 -5.84
N GLN A 117 -3.81 10.43 -5.49
CA GLN A 117 -3.39 9.32 -4.64
C GLN A 117 -2.41 8.38 -5.35
N ILE A 118 -2.69 8.07 -6.61
CA ILE A 118 -1.80 7.24 -7.43
C ILE A 118 -0.48 7.97 -7.71
N ALA A 119 -0.52 9.26 -8.05
CA ALA A 119 0.67 10.07 -8.27
C ALA A 119 1.56 10.16 -7.01
N SER A 120 0.96 10.36 -5.83
CA SER A 120 1.67 10.33 -4.54
C SER A 120 2.36 8.98 -4.30
N TYR A 121 1.67 7.86 -4.58
CA TYR A 121 2.25 6.52 -4.47
C TYR A 121 3.45 6.31 -5.41
N LEU A 122 3.36 6.84 -6.64
CA LEU A 122 4.41 6.72 -7.67
C LEU A 122 5.55 7.74 -7.50
N GLY A 123 5.41 8.73 -6.60
CA GLY A 123 6.39 9.79 -6.43
C GLY A 123 6.47 10.75 -7.62
N ILE A 124 5.34 11.03 -8.28
CA ILE A 124 5.22 11.94 -9.42
C ILE A 124 4.08 12.95 -9.20
N THR A 125 3.93 13.92 -10.11
CA THR A 125 2.80 14.85 -10.06
C THR A 125 1.55 14.28 -10.74
N PRO A 126 0.33 14.71 -10.35
CA PRO A 126 -0.91 14.27 -11.00
C PRO A 126 -0.97 14.63 -12.49
N GLU A 127 -0.39 15.75 -12.89
CA GLU A 127 -0.31 16.20 -14.28
C GLU A 127 0.56 15.24 -15.11
N PHE A 128 1.72 14.84 -14.54
CA PHE A 128 2.61 13.89 -15.20
C PHE A 128 1.97 12.50 -15.31
N LEU A 129 1.25 12.05 -14.28
CA LEU A 129 0.46 10.81 -14.37
C LEU A 129 -0.60 10.89 -15.48
N SER A 130 -1.27 12.05 -15.62
CA SER A 130 -2.26 12.25 -16.68
C SER A 130 -1.65 12.20 -18.09
N MET A 131 -0.42 12.67 -18.26
CA MET A 131 0.33 12.51 -19.52
C MET A 131 0.64 11.03 -19.80
N ILE A 132 1.19 10.31 -18.82
CA ILE A 132 1.50 8.87 -18.95
C ILE A 132 0.24 8.09 -19.36
N ARG A 133 -0.90 8.37 -18.74
CA ARG A 133 -2.17 7.71 -19.09
C ARG A 133 -2.60 7.97 -20.54
N LYS A 134 -2.42 9.19 -21.04
CA LYS A 134 -2.73 9.53 -22.43
C LYS A 134 -1.79 8.80 -23.41
N GLU A 135 -0.50 8.77 -23.14
CA GLU A 135 0.49 8.06 -23.97
C GLU A 135 0.17 6.57 -24.06
N ILE A 136 -0.12 5.91 -22.94
CA ILE A 136 -0.50 4.50 -22.92
C ILE A 136 -1.80 4.26 -23.70
N ALA A 137 -2.79 5.13 -23.57
CA ALA A 137 -4.08 5.02 -24.26
C ALA A 137 -3.96 5.25 -25.77
N SER A 138 -2.99 6.08 -26.21
CA SER A 138 -2.71 6.33 -27.65
C SER A 138 -1.85 5.26 -28.32
N GLY A 139 -1.34 4.29 -27.55
CA GLY A 139 -0.51 3.20 -28.08
C GLY A 139 0.92 3.63 -28.43
N GLN A 140 1.38 4.76 -27.92
CA GLN A 140 2.74 5.24 -28.04
C GLN A 140 3.61 4.83 -26.87
#